data_ba4409e8bfc907424f04a062c2324d1d
#
_entry.id   ba4409e8bfc907424f04a062c2324d1d
#
_cell.length_a   1.000
_cell.length_b   1.000
_cell.length_c   1.000
_cell.angle_alpha   90.00
_cell.angle_beta   90.00
_cell.angle_gamma   90.00
#
_symmetry.space_group_name_H-M   'P 1'
#
loop_
_entity.id
_entity.type
_entity.pdbx_description
1 polymer ?
#
loop_
_entity_poly.entity_id
_entity_poly.type
_entity_poly.pdbx_seq_one_letter_code
_entity_poly.pdbx_strand_id
1 'polypeptide(L)'
;MKLLKQDTKFFIGDFKKINKYNYTTYTRDDDHGPRTYKVNNLNLPSVTNILQFTQSKDKQQGLDKWRERVGLHEAFEITRQAAKRGTEMHKVLEKYANGEGYLNLSDEGGVARMMAHEIIHNLGPLKVIYGTEVCLTGKNRWAGSTDLIGEYDGKPTIIDYKQSNKPKREEWIEDYYYQIAAYSLAHEEHYGPIDQGLIAICTVGGQYQEFKMDAVKLDEYENKWLERLERYEKQKEERQAKENEKFEKVKKFYSDPVAMAKAEKARQKEEASNLKKAKLLKEKREKAHVQFFHRPDGKNF
;
A
#
# COMPACT_ATOMS: atom_id res chain seq x y z
N MET A 1 22.51 26.24 16.63
CA MET A 1 21.92 27.21 15.68
C MET A 1 22.73 27.43 14.40
N LYS A 2 24.07 27.43 14.40
CA LYS A 2 24.87 27.57 13.16
C LYS A 2 24.81 26.33 12.24
N LEU A 3 24.73 25.12 12.79
CA LEU A 3 24.63 23.88 12.04
C LEU A 3 23.30 23.78 11.23
N LEU A 4 22.19 24.25 11.81
CA LEU A 4 20.88 24.27 11.11
C LEU A 4 20.87 25.23 9.90
N LYS A 5 21.63 26.33 9.94
CA LYS A 5 21.73 27.26 8.79
C LYS A 5 22.64 26.75 7.66
N GLN A 6 23.61 25.89 7.97
CA GLN A 6 24.44 25.25 6.95
C GLN A 6 23.69 24.08 6.28
N ASP A 7 22.96 23.27 7.04
CA ASP A 7 22.15 22.18 6.49
C ASP A 7 21.03 22.70 5.57
N THR A 8 20.41 23.84 5.91
CA THR A 8 19.38 24.43 5.04
C THR A 8 19.89 24.94 3.70
N LYS A 9 21.18 25.32 3.58
CA LYS A 9 21.78 25.70 2.29
C LYS A 9 22.04 24.51 1.36
N PHE A 10 22.25 23.33 1.89
CA PHE A 10 22.42 22.09 1.10
C PHE A 10 21.10 21.56 0.54
N PHE A 11 19.95 22.03 1.03
CA PHE A 11 18.63 21.55 0.68
C PHE A 11 17.80 22.54 -0.17
N ILE A 12 18.37 23.62 -0.64
CA ILE A 12 17.68 24.53 -1.57
C ILE A 12 18.11 24.15 -2.98
N GLY A 13 17.27 23.39 -3.68
CA GLY A 13 17.47 23.06 -5.07
C GLY A 13 17.35 24.29 -5.99
N ASP A 14 18.03 24.25 -7.11
CA ASP A 14 17.99 25.27 -8.17
C ASP A 14 16.71 25.18 -9.02
N PHE A 15 15.56 24.96 -8.40
CA PHE A 15 14.26 24.91 -9.08
C PHE A 15 13.38 26.10 -8.70
N LYS A 16 12.49 26.47 -9.63
CA LYS A 16 11.44 27.47 -9.36
C LYS A 16 10.14 26.78 -9.00
N LYS A 17 9.48 27.21 -7.95
CA LYS A 17 8.12 26.80 -7.66
C LYS A 17 7.14 27.78 -8.33
N ILE A 18 6.26 27.27 -9.18
CA ILE A 18 5.29 28.04 -9.96
C ILE A 18 3.91 27.46 -9.75
N ASN A 19 2.99 28.25 -9.23
CA ASN A 19 1.58 27.86 -9.16
C ASN A 19 0.92 27.99 -10.54
N LYS A 20 1.15 27.01 -11.42
CA LYS A 20 0.64 27.01 -12.79
C LYS A 20 -0.83 26.59 -12.87
N TYR A 21 -1.25 25.66 -12.02
CA TYR A 21 -2.50 24.92 -12.23
C TYR A 21 -3.57 25.11 -11.15
N ASN A 22 -3.32 25.82 -10.06
CA ASN A 22 -4.28 26.00 -8.97
C ASN A 22 -4.93 24.66 -8.52
N TYR A 23 -4.13 23.66 -8.15
CA TYR A 23 -4.61 22.34 -7.80
C TYR A 23 -5.64 22.34 -6.67
N THR A 24 -6.71 21.59 -6.85
CA THR A 24 -7.76 21.42 -5.85
C THR A 24 -7.32 20.43 -4.77
N THR A 25 -7.63 20.72 -3.52
CA THR A 25 -7.42 19.78 -2.41
C THR A 25 -8.70 18.99 -2.11
N TYR A 26 -8.56 17.70 -1.83
CA TYR A 26 -9.67 16.82 -1.46
C TYR A 26 -9.39 16.16 -0.11
N THR A 27 -10.44 15.92 0.66
CA THR A 27 -10.31 15.22 1.95
C THR A 27 -10.03 13.73 1.71
N ARG A 28 -8.95 13.24 2.30
CA ARG A 28 -8.56 11.83 2.29
C ARG A 28 -9.07 11.15 3.57
N ASP A 29 -9.66 9.98 3.43
CA ASP A 29 -10.07 9.10 4.53
C ASP A 29 -9.21 7.82 4.49
N ASP A 30 -8.40 7.64 5.54
CA ASP A 30 -7.55 6.46 5.76
C ASP A 30 -8.07 5.60 6.94
N ASP A 31 -9.07 6.08 7.71
CA ASP A 31 -9.46 5.51 9.00
C ASP A 31 -10.64 4.55 8.91
N HIS A 32 -11.50 4.71 7.90
CA HIS A 32 -12.74 3.95 7.75
C HIS A 32 -12.67 2.83 6.71
N GLY A 33 -11.52 2.15 6.63
CA GLY A 33 -11.30 1.04 5.69
C GLY A 33 -10.27 1.35 4.61
N PRO A 34 -10.42 0.81 3.38
CA PRO A 34 -9.52 1.13 2.28
C PRO A 34 -9.56 2.62 1.95
N ARG A 35 -8.37 3.24 1.75
CA ARG A 35 -8.23 4.67 1.47
C ARG A 35 -9.19 5.18 0.40
N THR A 36 -9.94 6.22 0.73
CA THR A 36 -10.82 6.94 -0.20
C THR A 36 -10.56 8.43 -0.18
N TYR A 37 -11.08 9.11 -1.19
CA TYR A 37 -11.06 10.57 -1.29
C TYR A 37 -12.48 11.09 -1.45
N LYS A 38 -12.84 12.07 -0.62
CA LYS A 38 -14.15 12.74 -0.72
C LYS A 38 -14.08 13.82 -1.79
N VAL A 39 -14.74 13.56 -2.91
CA VAL A 39 -14.81 14.46 -4.08
C VAL A 39 -16.26 14.81 -4.31
N ASN A 40 -16.63 16.07 -4.05
CA ASN A 40 -18.03 16.48 -4.00
C ASN A 40 -18.83 15.59 -3.03
N ASN A 41 -19.82 14.85 -3.54
CA ASN A 41 -20.63 13.91 -2.76
C ASN A 41 -20.24 12.44 -2.95
N LEU A 42 -19.09 12.16 -3.61
CA LEU A 42 -18.62 10.81 -3.92
C LEU A 42 -17.42 10.46 -3.03
N ASN A 43 -17.35 9.20 -2.62
CA ASN A 43 -16.16 8.61 -2.02
C ASN A 43 -15.44 7.77 -3.08
N LEU A 44 -14.39 8.36 -3.68
CA LEU A 44 -13.63 7.71 -4.74
C LEU A 44 -12.54 6.81 -4.16
N PRO A 45 -12.36 5.60 -4.69
CA PRO A 45 -11.27 4.72 -4.29
C PRO A 45 -9.91 5.32 -4.69
N SER A 46 -8.88 5.08 -3.87
CA SER A 46 -7.53 5.48 -4.25
C SER A 46 -6.95 4.58 -5.34
N VAL A 47 -6.08 5.15 -6.19
CA VAL A 47 -5.31 4.39 -7.19
C VAL A 47 -4.63 3.19 -6.56
N THR A 48 -3.96 3.36 -5.42
CA THR A 48 -3.26 2.28 -4.72
C THR A 48 -4.19 1.17 -4.24
N ASN A 49 -5.43 1.48 -3.82
CA ASN A 49 -6.42 0.47 -3.44
C ASN A 49 -6.94 -0.30 -4.65
N ILE A 50 -7.16 0.37 -5.78
CA ILE A 50 -7.55 -0.29 -7.04
C ILE A 50 -6.46 -1.27 -7.46
N LEU A 51 -5.19 -0.87 -7.43
CA LEU A 51 -4.05 -1.71 -7.74
C LEU A 51 -3.95 -2.92 -6.81
N GLN A 52 -4.11 -2.71 -5.51
CA GLN A 52 -4.08 -3.79 -4.52
C GLN A 52 -5.25 -4.77 -4.70
N PHE A 53 -6.45 -4.28 -4.94
CA PHE A 53 -7.65 -5.11 -5.13
C PHE A 53 -7.56 -5.98 -6.38
N THR A 54 -6.96 -5.45 -7.44
CA THR A 54 -6.80 -6.13 -8.74
C THR A 54 -5.45 -6.83 -8.91
N GLN A 55 -4.72 -7.04 -7.84
CA GLN A 55 -3.42 -7.71 -7.85
C GLN A 55 -3.51 -9.12 -8.42
N SER A 56 -2.51 -9.53 -9.20
CA SER A 56 -2.45 -10.87 -9.77
C SER A 56 -2.33 -11.95 -8.68
N LYS A 57 -2.88 -13.13 -8.96
CA LYS A 57 -2.76 -14.28 -8.04
C LYS A 57 -1.31 -14.67 -7.80
N ASP A 58 -0.45 -14.59 -8.82
CA ASP A 58 0.97 -14.94 -8.71
C ASP A 58 1.70 -14.00 -7.75
N LYS A 59 1.42 -12.70 -7.82
CA LYS A 59 1.99 -11.71 -6.90
C LYS A 59 1.51 -11.93 -5.47
N GLN A 60 0.24 -12.29 -5.28
CA GLN A 60 -0.34 -12.61 -3.98
C GLN A 60 0.30 -13.89 -3.40
N GLN A 61 0.40 -14.95 -4.19
CA GLN A 61 1.09 -16.18 -3.78
C GLN A 61 2.56 -15.96 -3.46
N GLY A 62 3.25 -15.09 -4.21
CA GLY A 62 4.62 -14.70 -3.93
C GLY A 62 4.78 -14.05 -2.54
N LEU A 63 3.85 -13.16 -2.19
CA LEU A 63 3.81 -12.54 -0.86
C LEU A 63 3.51 -13.56 0.25
N ASP A 64 2.60 -14.49 0.01
CA ASP A 64 2.26 -15.52 1.00
C ASP A 64 3.43 -16.47 1.24
N LYS A 65 4.10 -16.94 0.19
CA LYS A 65 5.34 -17.73 0.30
C LYS A 65 6.46 -16.99 1.03
N TRP A 66 6.58 -15.68 0.81
CA TRP A 66 7.55 -14.86 1.54
C TRP A 66 7.19 -14.78 3.02
N ARG A 67 5.91 -14.55 3.38
CA ARG A 67 5.42 -14.52 4.77
C ARG A 67 5.64 -15.86 5.48
N GLU A 68 5.37 -16.97 4.81
CA GLU A 68 5.63 -18.31 5.33
C GLU A 68 7.12 -18.53 5.63
N ARG A 69 7.99 -18.09 4.72
CA ARG A 69 9.45 -18.28 4.86
C ARG A 69 10.06 -17.45 5.99
N VAL A 70 9.63 -16.19 6.17
CA VAL A 70 10.22 -15.29 7.20
C VAL A 70 9.46 -15.35 8.53
N GLY A 71 8.25 -15.90 8.55
CA GLY A 71 7.34 -15.88 9.69
C GLY A 71 6.45 -14.64 9.70
N LEU A 72 5.19 -14.80 10.18
CA LEU A 72 4.18 -13.74 10.13
C LEU A 72 4.58 -12.49 10.93
N HIS A 73 5.17 -12.69 12.13
CA HIS A 73 5.62 -11.58 12.97
C HIS A 73 6.73 -10.77 12.31
N GLU A 74 7.76 -11.45 11.79
CA GLU A 74 8.89 -10.80 11.13
C GLU A 74 8.44 -10.09 9.83
N ALA A 75 7.57 -10.73 9.04
CA ALA A 75 6.98 -10.13 7.85
C ALA A 75 6.19 -8.84 8.18
N PHE A 76 5.44 -8.84 9.28
CA PHE A 76 4.73 -7.66 9.77
C PHE A 76 5.71 -6.53 10.15
N GLU A 77 6.76 -6.83 10.92
CA GLU A 77 7.76 -5.84 11.35
C GLU A 77 8.53 -5.24 10.16
N ILE A 78 8.96 -6.07 9.21
CA ILE A 78 9.63 -5.61 7.97
C ILE A 78 8.71 -4.66 7.19
N THR A 79 7.42 -5.01 7.05
CA THR A 79 6.45 -4.19 6.32
C THR A 79 6.18 -2.87 7.05
N ARG A 80 6.02 -2.92 8.38
CA ARG A 80 5.78 -1.74 9.23
C ARG A 80 6.95 -0.75 9.16
N GLN A 81 8.19 -1.25 9.30
CA GLN A 81 9.39 -0.44 9.19
C GLN A 81 9.54 0.18 7.79
N ALA A 82 9.25 -0.59 6.74
CA ALA A 82 9.29 -0.09 5.37
C ALA A 82 8.26 1.03 5.15
N ALA A 83 7.04 0.88 5.66
CA ALA A 83 6.00 1.92 5.56
C ALA A 83 6.42 3.20 6.31
N LYS A 84 6.94 3.07 7.54
CA LYS A 84 7.42 4.20 8.35
C LYS A 84 8.53 4.97 7.64
N ARG A 85 9.54 4.25 7.15
CA ARG A 85 10.66 4.80 6.38
C ARG A 85 10.19 5.54 5.12
N GLY A 86 9.26 4.92 4.38
CA GLY A 86 8.66 5.53 3.20
C GLY A 86 7.98 6.85 3.54
N THR A 87 7.11 6.87 4.54
CA THR A 87 6.42 8.09 4.99
C THR A 87 7.41 9.20 5.37
N GLU A 88 8.46 8.89 6.12
CA GLU A 88 9.47 9.88 6.51
C GLU A 88 10.30 10.37 5.32
N MET A 89 10.66 9.50 4.38
CA MET A 89 11.37 9.88 3.15
C MET A 89 10.54 10.85 2.30
N HIS A 90 9.23 10.57 2.10
CA HIS A 90 8.34 11.46 1.37
C HIS A 90 8.22 12.83 2.05
N LYS A 91 8.12 12.89 3.39
CA LYS A 91 8.10 14.16 4.13
C LYS A 91 9.37 14.98 3.90
N VAL A 92 10.56 14.35 3.92
CA VAL A 92 11.82 15.05 3.63
C VAL A 92 11.81 15.63 2.23
N LEU A 93 11.40 14.82 1.23
CA LEU A 93 11.34 15.23 -0.18
C LEU A 93 10.31 16.34 -0.42
N GLU A 94 9.12 16.22 0.17
CA GLU A 94 8.08 17.26 0.12
C GLU A 94 8.57 18.58 0.71
N LYS A 95 9.15 18.54 1.92
CA LYS A 95 9.68 19.73 2.58
C LYS A 95 10.83 20.38 1.81
N TYR A 96 11.71 19.57 1.25
CA TYR A 96 12.77 20.05 0.35
C TYR A 96 12.17 20.75 -0.89
N ALA A 97 11.22 20.12 -1.57
CA ALA A 97 10.57 20.68 -2.75
C ALA A 97 9.78 21.96 -2.44
N ASN A 98 9.34 22.14 -1.19
CA ASN A 98 8.68 23.36 -0.70
C ASN A 98 9.65 24.45 -0.20
N GLY A 99 10.97 24.18 -0.19
CA GLY A 99 11.96 25.08 0.37
C GLY A 99 11.94 25.14 1.89
N GLU A 100 11.37 24.11 2.53
CA GLU A 100 11.24 24.00 3.99
C GLU A 100 12.26 23.02 4.55
N GLY A 101 12.74 23.27 5.78
CA GLY A 101 13.59 22.32 6.50
C GLY A 101 12.76 21.25 7.19
N TYR A 102 13.27 20.02 7.22
CA TYR A 102 12.69 18.94 8.01
C TYR A 102 13.78 18.10 8.67
N LEU A 103 13.60 17.78 9.95
CA LEU A 103 14.55 16.99 10.73
C LEU A 103 13.81 16.02 11.65
N ASN A 104 14.07 14.73 11.46
CA ASN A 104 13.67 13.65 12.36
C ASN A 104 14.94 12.98 12.89
N LEU A 105 15.16 13.01 14.21
CA LEU A 105 16.36 12.50 14.87
C LEU A 105 16.27 11.00 15.26
N SER A 106 15.15 10.32 14.96
CA SER A 106 15.07 8.89 15.17
C SER A 106 15.95 8.11 14.17
N ASP A 107 16.26 6.86 14.48
CA ASP A 107 17.05 5.99 13.58
C ASP A 107 16.37 5.84 12.21
N GLU A 108 15.05 5.64 12.21
CA GLU A 108 14.27 5.59 10.96
C GLU A 108 14.30 6.91 10.20
N GLY A 109 14.25 8.04 10.93
CA GLY A 109 14.39 9.39 10.36
C GLY A 109 15.78 9.60 9.72
N GLY A 110 16.83 9.06 10.32
CA GLY A 110 18.19 9.07 9.77
C GLY A 110 18.31 8.34 8.44
N VAL A 111 17.78 7.13 8.35
CA VAL A 111 17.76 6.33 7.11
C VAL A 111 16.89 7.00 6.04
N ALA A 112 15.70 7.48 6.41
CA ALA A 112 14.80 8.17 5.49
C ALA A 112 15.44 9.45 4.89
N ARG A 113 16.13 10.22 5.71
CA ARG A 113 16.86 11.41 5.26
C ARG A 113 18.01 11.07 4.31
N MET A 114 18.79 10.04 4.61
CA MET A 114 19.83 9.54 3.70
C MET A 114 19.23 9.16 2.34
N MET A 115 18.15 8.39 2.33
CA MET A 115 17.47 7.99 1.09
C MET A 115 16.93 9.20 0.31
N ALA A 116 16.31 10.16 1.00
CA ALA A 116 15.83 11.38 0.36
C ALA A 116 16.98 12.21 -0.21
N HIS A 117 18.10 12.30 0.50
CA HIS A 117 19.33 12.98 0.04
C HIS A 117 19.87 12.32 -1.25
N GLU A 118 19.92 10.98 -1.29
CA GLU A 118 20.35 10.26 -2.49
C GLU A 118 19.41 10.52 -3.69
N ILE A 119 18.08 10.58 -3.45
CA ILE A 119 17.13 10.98 -4.51
C ILE A 119 17.40 12.40 -4.98
N ILE A 120 17.50 13.38 -4.06
CA ILE A 120 17.74 14.78 -4.38
C ILE A 120 19.04 14.96 -5.17
N HIS A 121 20.09 14.26 -4.77
CA HIS A 121 21.42 14.38 -5.39
C HIS A 121 21.49 13.78 -6.79
N ASN A 122 20.79 12.68 -7.01
CA ASN A 122 20.86 11.91 -8.25
C ASN A 122 19.70 12.21 -9.21
N LEU A 123 18.60 12.80 -8.72
CA LEU A 123 17.50 13.21 -9.57
C LEU A 123 18.00 14.22 -10.62
N GLY A 124 17.75 13.92 -11.89
CA GLY A 124 18.20 14.73 -13.01
C GLY A 124 17.58 16.16 -13.02
N PRO A 125 17.57 16.84 -14.17
CA PRO A 125 17.32 18.28 -14.24
C PRO A 125 15.84 18.66 -14.00
N LEU A 126 15.44 18.68 -12.73
CA LEU A 126 14.20 19.28 -12.28
C LEU A 126 14.37 20.81 -12.16
N LYS A 127 13.73 21.56 -13.05
CA LYS A 127 13.86 23.03 -13.09
C LYS A 127 12.68 23.78 -12.51
N VAL A 128 11.48 23.20 -12.63
CA VAL A 128 10.23 23.82 -12.19
C VAL A 128 9.41 22.82 -11.42
N ILE A 129 8.85 23.24 -10.29
CA ILE A 129 7.86 22.47 -9.55
C ILE A 129 6.53 23.19 -9.68
N TYR A 130 5.52 22.47 -10.17
CA TYR A 130 4.14 22.93 -10.29
C TYR A 130 3.31 22.60 -9.04
N GLY A 131 3.60 21.50 -8.38
CA GLY A 131 2.96 21.08 -7.14
C GLY A 131 3.61 19.87 -6.48
N THR A 132 3.40 19.74 -5.17
CA THR A 132 3.83 18.60 -4.35
C THR A 132 2.61 18.03 -3.62
N GLU A 133 2.57 16.72 -3.41
CA GLU A 133 1.43 16.00 -2.81
C GLU A 133 0.11 16.38 -3.48
N VAL A 134 0.13 16.49 -4.82
CA VAL A 134 -1.01 16.95 -5.61
C VAL A 134 -2.08 15.88 -5.65
N CYS A 135 -3.26 16.22 -5.14
CA CYS A 135 -4.42 15.34 -5.19
C CYS A 135 -5.13 15.47 -6.55
N LEU A 136 -5.28 14.35 -7.24
CA LEU A 136 -5.86 14.26 -8.59
C LEU A 136 -7.07 13.32 -8.57
N THR A 137 -8.07 13.63 -9.43
CA THR A 137 -9.29 12.82 -9.60
C THR A 137 -9.53 12.57 -11.08
N GLY A 138 -9.82 11.33 -11.44
CA GLY A 138 -10.08 10.97 -12.84
C GLY A 138 -11.51 10.46 -13.03
N LYS A 139 -12.24 11.05 -13.96
CA LYS A 139 -13.60 10.67 -14.44
C LYS A 139 -14.59 10.35 -13.32
N ASN A 140 -14.42 10.97 -12.13
CA ASN A 140 -15.20 10.63 -10.93
C ASN A 140 -15.18 9.15 -10.55
N ARG A 141 -14.13 8.39 -10.94
CA ARG A 141 -14.01 6.94 -10.73
C ARG A 141 -12.86 6.58 -9.79
N TRP A 142 -11.80 7.39 -9.75
CA TRP A 142 -10.64 7.20 -8.88
C TRP A 142 -10.06 8.53 -8.41
N ALA A 143 -9.27 8.48 -7.38
CA ALA A 143 -8.48 9.61 -6.91
C ALA A 143 -7.12 9.15 -6.37
N GLY A 144 -6.20 10.07 -6.18
CA GLY A 144 -4.93 9.80 -5.54
C GLY A 144 -4.06 11.02 -5.40
N SER A 145 -2.97 10.91 -4.63
CA SER A 145 -1.98 11.96 -4.49
C SER A 145 -0.70 11.51 -5.20
N THR A 146 -0.14 12.41 -5.99
CA THR A 146 1.20 12.24 -6.59
C THR A 146 2.21 13.09 -5.85
N ASP A 147 3.42 12.59 -5.68
CA ASP A 147 4.43 13.22 -4.84
C ASP A 147 4.89 14.57 -5.40
N LEU A 148 5.10 14.64 -6.73
CA LEU A 148 5.54 15.87 -7.38
C LEU A 148 5.08 15.94 -8.83
N ILE A 149 4.67 17.14 -9.25
CA ILE A 149 4.45 17.51 -10.64
C ILE A 149 5.35 18.69 -10.95
N GLY A 150 6.12 18.59 -12.03
CA GLY A 150 7.07 19.63 -12.39
C GLY A 150 7.57 19.54 -13.84
N GLU A 151 8.60 20.30 -14.15
CA GLU A 151 9.31 20.23 -15.41
C GLU A 151 10.65 19.52 -15.20
N TYR A 152 10.73 18.31 -15.70
CA TYR A 152 11.91 17.46 -15.65
C TYR A 152 12.43 17.26 -17.08
N ASP A 153 13.71 17.58 -17.30
CA ASP A 153 14.32 17.53 -18.64
C ASP A 153 13.52 18.30 -19.72
N GLY A 154 12.95 19.46 -19.31
CA GLY A 154 12.18 20.34 -20.18
C GLY A 154 10.76 19.87 -20.52
N LYS A 155 10.24 18.83 -19.84
CA LYS A 155 8.93 18.25 -20.10
C LYS A 155 8.04 18.24 -18.83
N PRO A 156 6.73 18.50 -18.95
CA PRO A 156 5.77 18.27 -17.87
C PRO A 156 5.81 16.81 -17.41
N THR A 157 6.10 16.60 -16.13
CA THR A 157 6.42 15.28 -15.61
C THR A 157 5.71 15.05 -14.27
N ILE A 158 5.14 13.87 -14.11
CA ILE A 158 4.75 13.32 -12.79
C ILE A 158 5.93 12.51 -12.25
N ILE A 159 6.35 12.83 -11.02
CA ILE A 159 7.43 12.12 -10.32
C ILE A 159 6.83 11.43 -9.08
N ASP A 160 7.12 10.15 -8.95
CA ASP A 160 6.70 9.33 -7.82
C ASP A 160 7.94 8.73 -7.13
N TYR A 161 8.06 9.00 -5.83
CA TYR A 161 9.18 8.56 -5.02
C TYR A 161 8.90 7.20 -4.39
N LYS A 162 9.87 6.33 -4.39
CA LYS A 162 9.72 5.00 -3.77
C LYS A 162 10.93 4.63 -2.92
N GLN A 163 10.67 4.11 -1.75
CA GLN A 163 11.68 3.43 -0.95
C GLN A 163 11.70 1.94 -1.25
N SER A 164 12.86 1.30 -1.13
CA SER A 164 12.96 -0.15 -1.27
C SER A 164 14.04 -0.73 -0.34
N ASN A 165 13.85 -1.99 0.09
CA ASN A 165 14.90 -2.70 0.82
C ASN A 165 16.03 -3.21 -0.10
N LYS A 166 15.74 -3.40 -1.39
CA LYS A 166 16.69 -3.91 -2.40
C LYS A 166 16.42 -3.23 -3.74
N PRO A 167 17.41 -3.18 -4.64
CA PRO A 167 17.21 -2.69 -6.00
C PRO A 167 16.06 -3.41 -6.70
N LYS A 168 15.33 -2.67 -7.52
CA LYS A 168 14.20 -3.17 -8.29
C LYS A 168 14.61 -3.47 -9.72
N ARG A 169 14.00 -4.50 -10.30
CA ARG A 169 13.98 -4.73 -11.74
C ARG A 169 12.73 -4.11 -12.32
N GLU A 170 12.75 -3.76 -13.57
CA GLU A 170 11.64 -3.09 -14.24
C GLU A 170 10.34 -3.91 -14.21
N GLU A 171 10.44 -5.23 -14.38
CA GLU A 171 9.29 -6.14 -14.33
C GLU A 171 8.59 -6.20 -12.94
N TRP A 172 9.24 -5.68 -11.89
CA TRP A 172 8.67 -5.71 -10.53
C TRP A 172 7.95 -4.42 -10.16
N ILE A 173 8.04 -3.39 -11.00
CA ILE A 173 7.50 -2.05 -10.72
C ILE A 173 6.31 -1.68 -11.60
N GLU A 174 5.72 -2.63 -12.28
CA GLU A 174 4.58 -2.41 -13.17
C GLU A 174 3.44 -1.63 -12.50
N ASP A 175 3.12 -1.91 -11.21
CA ASP A 175 2.11 -1.16 -10.47
C ASP A 175 2.46 0.34 -10.30
N TYR A 176 3.75 0.70 -10.31
CA TYR A 176 4.16 2.10 -10.26
C TYR A 176 3.90 2.80 -11.61
N TYR A 177 4.06 2.09 -12.72
CA TYR A 177 3.69 2.61 -14.04
C TYR A 177 2.19 2.85 -14.14
N TYR A 178 1.37 1.93 -13.67
CA TYR A 178 -0.09 2.14 -13.56
C TYR A 178 -0.44 3.34 -12.69
N GLN A 179 0.28 3.55 -11.61
CA GLN A 179 0.06 4.68 -10.70
C GLN A 179 0.33 6.01 -11.39
N ILE A 180 1.46 6.13 -12.08
CA ILE A 180 1.81 7.32 -12.89
C ILE A 180 0.75 7.57 -13.97
N ALA A 181 0.37 6.55 -14.73
CA ALA A 181 -0.61 6.64 -15.80
C ALA A 181 -2.00 7.09 -15.29
N ALA A 182 -2.44 6.55 -14.15
CA ALA A 182 -3.69 6.98 -13.52
C ALA A 182 -3.66 8.46 -13.14
N TYR A 183 -2.51 8.96 -12.68
CA TYR A 183 -2.34 10.37 -12.31
C TYR A 183 -2.20 11.25 -13.55
N SER A 184 -1.56 10.78 -14.62
CA SER A 184 -1.47 11.49 -15.89
C SER A 184 -2.85 11.75 -16.50
N LEU A 185 -3.68 10.72 -16.62
CA LEU A 185 -5.07 10.85 -17.09
C LEU A 185 -5.90 11.80 -16.23
N ALA A 186 -5.74 11.72 -14.91
CA ALA A 186 -6.46 12.59 -13.98
C ALA A 186 -5.96 14.05 -14.06
N HIS A 187 -4.68 14.27 -14.34
CA HIS A 187 -4.11 15.59 -14.55
C HIS A 187 -4.57 16.19 -15.88
N GLU A 188 -4.55 15.39 -16.95
CA GLU A 188 -4.97 15.84 -18.27
C GLU A 188 -6.42 16.32 -18.28
N GLU A 189 -7.32 15.61 -17.59
CA GLU A 189 -8.74 15.95 -17.51
C GLU A 189 -8.99 17.37 -16.97
N HIS A 190 -8.13 17.86 -16.05
CA HIS A 190 -8.40 19.11 -15.33
C HIS A 190 -7.35 20.22 -15.57
N TYR A 191 -6.11 19.82 -15.90
CA TYR A 191 -4.97 20.74 -15.85
C TYR A 191 -4.11 20.72 -17.12
N GLY A 192 -4.31 19.76 -18.02
CA GLY A 192 -3.56 19.60 -19.26
C GLY A 192 -2.60 18.42 -19.25
N PRO A 193 -1.98 18.13 -20.39
CA PRO A 193 -1.21 16.90 -20.61
C PRO A 193 0.06 16.83 -19.77
N ILE A 194 0.45 15.59 -19.48
CA ILE A 194 1.74 15.19 -18.94
C ILE A 194 2.51 14.46 -20.04
N ASP A 195 3.77 14.85 -20.30
CA ASP A 195 4.56 14.29 -21.40
C ASP A 195 5.40 13.08 -20.98
N GLN A 196 5.63 12.92 -19.68
CA GLN A 196 6.40 11.79 -19.15
C GLN A 196 6.12 11.50 -17.70
N GLY A 197 6.45 10.27 -17.28
CA GLY A 197 6.44 9.84 -15.89
C GLY A 197 7.83 9.44 -15.40
N LEU A 198 8.09 9.63 -14.11
CA LEU A 198 9.35 9.28 -13.49
C LEU A 198 9.11 8.58 -12.16
N ILE A 199 9.74 7.42 -11.98
CA ILE A 199 9.77 6.71 -10.71
C ILE A 199 11.20 6.76 -10.18
N ALA A 200 11.40 7.46 -9.07
CA ALA A 200 12.68 7.59 -8.40
C ALA A 200 12.72 6.72 -7.15
N ILE A 201 13.55 5.67 -7.18
CA ILE A 201 13.65 4.68 -6.11
C ILE A 201 14.98 4.84 -5.38
N CYS A 202 14.96 4.86 -4.04
CA CYS A 202 16.16 4.69 -3.25
C CYS A 202 16.05 3.48 -2.33
N THR A 203 17.13 2.70 -2.22
CA THR A 203 17.22 1.58 -1.30
C THR A 203 17.73 2.01 0.06
N VAL A 204 17.48 1.18 1.11
CA VAL A 204 18.05 1.41 2.45
C VAL A 204 19.59 1.44 2.47
N GLY A 205 20.24 0.89 1.45
CA GLY A 205 21.68 0.95 1.26
C GLY A 205 22.16 2.16 0.45
N GLY A 206 21.29 3.14 0.14
CA GLY A 206 21.66 4.34 -0.60
C GLY A 206 21.75 4.16 -2.12
N GLN A 207 21.32 3.03 -2.67
CA GLN A 207 21.35 2.86 -4.13
C GLN A 207 20.13 3.55 -4.76
N TYR A 208 20.39 4.52 -5.63
CA TYR A 208 19.40 5.21 -6.44
C TYR A 208 19.12 4.46 -7.74
N GLN A 209 17.86 4.45 -8.15
CA GLN A 209 17.39 3.94 -9.45
C GLN A 209 16.31 4.87 -9.99
N GLU A 210 16.35 5.09 -11.30
CA GLU A 210 15.39 5.93 -12.02
C GLU A 210 14.76 5.12 -13.15
N PHE A 211 13.42 5.16 -13.24
CA PHE A 211 12.66 4.51 -14.30
C PHE A 211 11.77 5.56 -14.97
N LYS A 212 12.05 5.84 -16.24
CA LYS A 212 11.32 6.83 -17.04
C LYS A 212 10.22 6.15 -17.85
N MET A 213 9.13 6.86 -17.99
CA MET A 213 8.06 6.61 -18.95
C MET A 213 8.07 7.78 -19.93
N ASP A 214 8.44 7.53 -21.17
CA ASP A 214 8.22 8.49 -22.25
C ASP A 214 6.74 8.56 -22.64
N ALA A 215 6.37 9.44 -23.54
CA ALA A 215 4.98 9.62 -23.95
C ALA A 215 4.34 8.34 -24.51
N VAL A 216 5.11 7.51 -25.22
CA VAL A 216 4.59 6.25 -25.79
C VAL A 216 4.27 5.24 -24.70
N LYS A 217 5.19 5.06 -23.77
CA LYS A 217 4.99 4.16 -22.63
C LYS A 217 3.89 4.68 -21.69
N LEU A 218 3.77 5.99 -21.54
CA LEU A 218 2.73 6.60 -20.73
C LEU A 218 1.34 6.32 -21.33
N ASP A 219 1.14 6.56 -22.62
CA ASP A 219 -0.11 6.27 -23.34
C ASP A 219 -0.47 4.76 -23.26
N GLU A 220 0.52 3.87 -23.43
CA GLU A 220 0.31 2.43 -23.27
C GLU A 220 -0.25 2.09 -21.87
N TYR A 221 0.34 2.66 -20.82
CA TYR A 221 -0.09 2.37 -19.45
C TYR A 221 -1.38 3.10 -19.07
N GLU A 222 -1.72 4.22 -19.68
CA GLU A 222 -3.01 4.89 -19.54
C GLU A 222 -4.15 4.01 -20.06
N ASN A 223 -3.97 3.39 -21.23
CA ASN A 223 -4.92 2.43 -21.76
C ASN A 223 -5.06 1.19 -20.85
N LYS A 224 -3.93 0.62 -20.42
CA LYS A 224 -3.91 -0.50 -19.46
C LYS A 224 -4.56 -0.14 -18.11
N TRP A 225 -4.40 1.10 -17.65
CA TRP A 225 -5.05 1.57 -16.43
C TRP A 225 -6.57 1.56 -16.57
N LEU A 226 -7.11 2.05 -17.66
CA LEU A 226 -8.55 2.06 -17.90
C LEU A 226 -9.13 0.63 -17.92
N GLU A 227 -8.47 -0.30 -18.58
CA GLU A 227 -8.85 -1.73 -18.56
C GLU A 227 -8.82 -2.31 -17.12
N ARG A 228 -7.79 -1.93 -16.35
CA ARG A 228 -7.64 -2.39 -14.96
C ARG A 228 -8.72 -1.80 -14.05
N LEU A 229 -9.12 -0.56 -14.29
CA LEU A 229 -10.21 0.11 -13.58
C LEU A 229 -11.56 -0.58 -13.85
N GLU A 230 -11.87 -0.91 -15.10
CA GLU A 230 -13.08 -1.66 -15.46
C GLU A 230 -13.13 -3.03 -14.79
N ARG A 231 -11.98 -3.73 -14.77
CA ARG A 231 -11.86 -4.99 -14.04
C ARG A 231 -12.08 -4.82 -12.53
N TYR A 232 -11.58 -3.74 -11.93
CA TYR A 232 -11.83 -3.42 -10.52
C TYR A 232 -13.30 -3.24 -10.23
N GLU A 233 -14.00 -2.44 -11.03
CA GLU A 233 -15.42 -2.15 -10.85
C GLU A 233 -16.27 -3.43 -10.97
N LYS A 234 -16.03 -4.21 -12.00
CA LYS A 234 -16.71 -5.51 -12.18
C LYS A 234 -16.48 -6.46 -10.99
N GLN A 235 -15.25 -6.61 -10.55
CA GLN A 235 -14.93 -7.47 -9.40
C GLN A 235 -15.56 -6.95 -8.09
N LYS A 236 -15.63 -5.65 -7.91
CA LYS A 236 -16.27 -5.01 -6.76
C LYS A 236 -17.78 -5.29 -6.74
N GLU A 237 -18.45 -5.14 -7.88
CA GLU A 237 -19.87 -5.45 -8.02
C GLU A 237 -20.17 -6.93 -7.75
N GLU A 238 -19.39 -7.84 -8.34
CA GLU A 238 -19.51 -9.28 -8.10
C GLU A 238 -19.33 -9.65 -6.62
N ARG A 239 -18.37 -9.00 -5.95
CA ARG A 239 -18.14 -9.21 -4.52
C ARG A 239 -19.30 -8.71 -3.69
N GLN A 240 -19.82 -7.51 -3.98
CA GLN A 240 -20.97 -6.93 -3.30
C GLN A 240 -22.23 -7.80 -3.48
N ALA A 241 -22.46 -8.30 -4.70
CA ALA A 241 -23.58 -9.20 -4.97
C ALA A 241 -23.51 -10.50 -4.13
N LYS A 242 -22.31 -11.10 -4.04
CA LYS A 242 -22.07 -12.28 -3.19
C LYS A 242 -22.26 -12.01 -1.70
N GLU A 243 -21.83 -10.84 -1.22
CA GLU A 243 -22.02 -10.43 0.17
C GLU A 243 -23.50 -10.20 0.48
N ASN A 244 -24.23 -9.54 -0.41
CA ASN A 244 -25.67 -9.34 -0.29
C ASN A 244 -26.44 -10.69 -0.28
N GLU A 245 -26.06 -11.62 -1.15
CA GLU A 245 -26.65 -12.98 -1.18
C GLU A 245 -26.41 -13.73 0.15
N LYS A 246 -25.19 -13.63 0.69
CA LYS A 246 -24.87 -14.21 2.01
C LYS A 246 -25.72 -13.57 3.11
N PHE A 247 -25.83 -12.26 3.09
CA PHE A 247 -26.63 -11.52 4.07
C PHE A 247 -28.10 -11.94 4.03
N GLU A 248 -28.70 -12.04 2.85
CA GLU A 248 -30.10 -12.49 2.70
C GLU A 248 -30.29 -13.96 3.15
N LYS A 249 -29.31 -14.84 2.88
CA LYS A 249 -29.34 -16.23 3.39
C LYS A 249 -29.30 -16.25 4.93
N VAL A 250 -28.45 -15.46 5.54
CA VAL A 250 -28.33 -15.33 7.00
C VAL A 250 -29.63 -14.77 7.59
N LYS A 251 -30.14 -13.69 7.01
CA LYS A 251 -31.42 -13.09 7.43
C LYS A 251 -32.58 -14.07 7.35
N LYS A 252 -32.69 -14.82 6.25
CA LYS A 252 -33.71 -15.87 6.08
C LYS A 252 -33.58 -16.98 7.12
N PHE A 253 -32.35 -17.39 7.45
CA PHE A 253 -32.08 -18.38 8.48
C PHE A 253 -32.56 -17.90 9.87
N TYR A 254 -32.25 -16.68 10.26
CA TYR A 254 -32.67 -16.12 11.54
C TYR A 254 -34.16 -15.78 11.62
N SER A 255 -34.84 -15.64 10.50
CA SER A 255 -36.30 -15.45 10.44
C SER A 255 -37.11 -16.77 10.42
N ASP A 256 -36.44 -17.94 10.36
CA ASP A 256 -37.06 -19.26 10.39
C ASP A 256 -36.86 -19.95 11.75
N PRO A 257 -37.86 -19.94 12.66
CA PRO A 257 -37.75 -20.59 13.96
C PRO A 257 -37.43 -22.08 13.92
N VAL A 258 -37.87 -22.77 12.85
CA VAL A 258 -37.65 -24.22 12.69
C VAL A 258 -36.20 -24.50 12.31
N ALA A 259 -35.63 -23.68 11.41
CA ALA A 259 -34.23 -23.75 11.03
C ALA A 259 -33.31 -23.45 12.24
N MET A 260 -33.64 -22.43 13.02
CA MET A 260 -32.91 -22.09 14.25
C MET A 260 -32.96 -23.21 15.30
N ALA A 261 -34.14 -23.78 15.58
CA ALA A 261 -34.26 -24.87 16.54
C ALA A 261 -33.48 -26.12 16.09
N LYS A 262 -33.47 -26.42 14.78
CA LYS A 262 -32.69 -27.52 14.20
C LYS A 262 -31.18 -27.29 14.33
N ALA A 263 -30.71 -26.09 14.08
CA ALA A 263 -29.30 -25.72 14.21
C ALA A 263 -28.85 -25.78 15.68
N GLU A 264 -29.65 -25.29 16.62
CA GLU A 264 -29.36 -25.36 18.05
C GLU A 264 -29.24 -26.81 18.53
N LYS A 265 -30.15 -27.70 18.12
CA LYS A 265 -30.05 -29.15 18.42
C LYS A 265 -28.78 -29.77 17.84
N ALA A 266 -28.39 -29.37 16.62
CA ALA A 266 -27.16 -29.85 16.00
C ALA A 266 -25.92 -29.40 16.76
N ARG A 267 -25.87 -28.13 17.18
CA ARG A 267 -24.80 -27.56 18.00
C ARG A 267 -24.66 -28.29 19.33
N GLN A 268 -25.74 -28.48 20.04
CA GLN A 268 -25.76 -29.21 21.33
C GLN A 268 -25.25 -30.65 21.15
N LYS A 269 -25.63 -31.33 20.07
CA LYS A 269 -25.14 -32.69 19.77
C LYS A 269 -23.63 -32.71 19.48
N GLU A 270 -23.14 -31.71 18.77
CA GLU A 270 -21.70 -31.58 18.48
C GLU A 270 -20.90 -31.24 19.74
N GLU A 271 -21.36 -30.33 20.58
CA GLU A 271 -20.76 -29.98 21.86
C GLU A 271 -20.71 -31.22 22.79
N ALA A 272 -21.79 -31.99 22.89
CA ALA A 272 -21.82 -33.23 23.64
C ALA A 272 -20.83 -34.29 23.11
N SER A 273 -20.69 -34.39 21.77
CA SER A 273 -19.71 -35.26 21.15
C SER A 273 -18.28 -34.83 21.43
N ASN A 274 -17.99 -33.54 21.35
CA ASN A 274 -16.67 -32.98 21.63
C ASN A 274 -16.30 -33.14 23.10
N LEU A 275 -17.26 -32.97 24.01
CA LEU A 275 -17.07 -33.20 25.44
C LEU A 275 -16.74 -34.68 25.77
N LYS A 276 -17.43 -35.64 25.08
CA LYS A 276 -17.12 -37.05 25.18
C LYS A 276 -15.71 -37.38 24.71
N LYS A 277 -15.30 -36.81 23.54
CA LYS A 277 -13.94 -36.98 23.03
C LYS A 277 -12.89 -36.40 23.96
N ALA A 278 -13.15 -35.23 24.53
CA ALA A 278 -12.22 -34.57 25.47
C ALA A 278 -12.07 -35.41 26.77
N LYS A 279 -13.19 -35.97 27.34
CA LYS A 279 -13.14 -36.87 28.48
C LYS A 279 -12.31 -38.12 28.18
N LEU A 280 -12.56 -38.76 27.05
CA LEU A 280 -11.82 -39.97 26.63
C LEU A 280 -10.33 -39.69 26.45
N LEU A 281 -9.98 -38.51 25.89
CA LEU A 281 -8.59 -38.10 25.74
C LEU A 281 -7.91 -37.86 27.11
N LYS A 282 -8.63 -37.28 28.05
CA LYS A 282 -8.15 -37.06 29.41
C LYS A 282 -7.89 -38.40 30.13
N GLU A 283 -8.84 -39.34 30.08
CA GLU A 283 -8.66 -40.67 30.63
C GLU A 283 -7.47 -41.44 30.01
N LYS A 284 -7.31 -41.34 28.70
CA LYS A 284 -6.12 -41.93 28.01
C LYS A 284 -4.81 -41.33 28.50
N ARG A 285 -4.76 -40.01 28.69
CA ARG A 285 -3.57 -39.32 29.23
C ARG A 285 -3.29 -39.73 30.68
N GLU A 286 -4.29 -39.82 31.51
CA GLU A 286 -4.15 -40.26 32.89
C GLU A 286 -3.65 -41.72 32.99
N LYS A 287 -4.21 -42.64 32.19
CA LYS A 287 -3.72 -44.02 32.08
C LYS A 287 -2.27 -44.14 31.58
N ALA A 288 -1.92 -43.34 30.58
CA ALA A 288 -0.54 -43.29 30.06
C ALA A 288 0.42 -42.74 31.14
N HIS A 289 0.01 -41.75 31.90
CA HIS A 289 0.80 -41.18 33.00
C HIS A 289 1.05 -42.20 34.09
N VAL A 290 -0.01 -42.95 34.50
CA VAL A 290 0.12 -44.02 35.51
C VAL A 290 1.04 -45.15 35.01
N GLN A 291 0.97 -45.56 33.72
CA GLN A 291 1.85 -46.56 33.17
C GLN A 291 3.32 -46.13 33.10
N PHE A 292 3.57 -44.83 32.94
CA PHE A 292 4.92 -44.25 32.88
C PHE A 292 5.61 -44.32 34.29
N PHE A 293 4.85 -44.13 35.37
CA PHE A 293 5.39 -44.15 36.73
C PHE A 293 5.39 -45.54 37.42
N HIS A 294 4.72 -46.54 36.83
CA HIS A 294 4.68 -47.91 37.35
C HIS A 294 5.35 -48.90 36.38
N ARG A 295 6.59 -48.64 36.01
CA ARG A 295 7.42 -49.69 35.37
C ARG A 295 8.00 -50.60 36.44
N PRO A 296 7.91 -51.97 36.25
CA PRO A 296 8.32 -52.93 37.29
C PRO A 296 9.86 -53.03 37.49
N ASP A 297 10.65 -52.30 36.75
CA ASP A 297 12.10 -52.44 36.68
C ASP A 297 12.91 -51.41 37.49
N GLY A 298 12.25 -50.63 38.40
CA GLY A 298 12.93 -49.92 39.52
C GLY A 298 14.04 -48.92 39.13
N LYS A 299 14.12 -48.46 37.89
CA LYS A 299 15.10 -47.45 37.45
C LYS A 299 14.41 -46.08 37.38
N ASN A 300 14.56 -45.30 38.45
CA ASN A 300 14.31 -43.88 38.47
C ASN A 300 15.42 -43.16 37.70
N PHE A 301 15.01 -42.29 36.78
CA PHE A 301 15.89 -41.25 36.26
C PHE A 301 15.67 -39.95 37.03
#